data_65971557a527f5bdb431411cc8cde887
#
_entry.id   65971557a527f5bdb431411cc8cde887
#
_cell.length_a   1.000
_cell.length_b   1.000
_cell.length_c   1.000
_cell.angle_alpha   90.00
_cell.angle_beta   90.00
_cell.angle_gamma   90.00
#
_symmetry.space_group_name_H-M   'P 1'
#
loop_
_entity.id
_entity.type
_entity.pdbx_description
1 polymer ?
#
loop_
_entity_poly.entity_id
_entity_poly.type
_entity_poly.pdbx_seq_one_letter_code
_entity_poly.pdbx_strand_id
1 'polypeptide(L)'
;STPIKSSAASDVYKRQGYAIAREAMLRGAQVTLISGPVSLAPVPGVAMRPVTTAKDMLEAVRETLPETDILIKAAAVADYRPVTVADQKIKKKDGDMSIPLERTDDILGWVEKNRHPGLFVCGFSMETENMVENSRAKLEKKHLDMIAANNLKTEGAGFGVATNVVTLITKDGIKELPLMGKDEVAGCLLDEIAARR
;
A
#
# COMPACT_ATOMS: atom_id res chain seq x y z
N SER A 1 -26.28 10.81 5.81
CA SER A 1 -25.53 9.72 5.12
C SER A 1 -24.16 9.63 5.73
N THR A 2 -23.93 8.60 6.50
CA THR A 2 -22.61 8.30 7.06
C THR A 2 -21.75 7.74 5.93
N PRO A 3 -20.66 8.39 5.49
CA PRO A 3 -19.74 7.75 4.60
C PRO A 3 -19.16 6.55 5.35
N ILE A 4 -19.15 5.39 4.70
CA ILE A 4 -18.45 4.21 5.21
C ILE A 4 -17.00 4.65 5.37
N LYS A 5 -16.58 4.87 6.61
CA LYS A 5 -15.21 5.25 6.93
C LYS A 5 -14.30 4.04 6.70
N SER A 6 -13.84 3.85 5.48
CA SER A 6 -12.61 3.09 5.22
C SER A 6 -11.36 3.89 5.62
N SER A 7 -11.57 5.03 6.30
CA SER A 7 -10.59 6.11 6.38
C SER A 7 -9.44 5.84 7.36
N ALA A 8 -9.66 5.16 8.47
CA ALA A 8 -8.59 5.05 9.48
C ALA A 8 -7.43 4.15 9.03
N ALA A 9 -7.72 2.95 8.50
CA ALA A 9 -6.69 2.05 7.96
C ALA A 9 -5.95 2.69 6.78
N SER A 10 -6.70 3.32 5.90
CA SER A 10 -6.16 3.97 4.71
C SER A 10 -5.20 5.13 5.04
N ASP A 11 -5.46 5.92 6.09
CA ASP A 11 -4.61 7.06 6.45
C ASP A 11 -3.26 6.63 7.04
N VAL A 12 -3.20 5.51 7.75
CA VAL A 12 -1.92 4.96 8.25
C VAL A 12 -0.99 4.59 7.10
N TYR A 13 -1.50 3.85 6.11
CA TYR A 13 -0.71 3.46 4.95
C TYR A 13 -0.32 4.64 4.07
N LYS A 14 -1.24 5.59 3.88
CA LYS A 14 -0.96 6.80 3.12
C LYS A 14 0.21 7.58 3.72
N ARG A 15 0.25 7.80 5.05
CA ARG A 15 1.36 8.45 5.74
C ARG A 15 2.66 7.67 5.58
N GLN A 16 2.63 6.33 5.65
CA GLN A 16 3.82 5.50 5.46
C GLN A 16 4.34 5.61 4.03
N GLY A 17 3.45 5.56 3.01
CA GLY A 17 3.83 5.74 1.61
C GLY A 17 4.48 7.10 1.34
N TYR A 18 3.96 8.17 1.95
CA TYR A 18 4.54 9.51 1.85
C TYR A 18 5.90 9.62 2.53
N ALA A 19 6.07 9.00 3.70
CA ALA A 19 7.37 8.93 4.39
C ALA A 19 8.42 8.19 3.55
N ILE A 20 8.04 7.05 2.95
CA ILE A 20 8.93 6.28 2.06
C ILE A 20 9.31 7.10 0.82
N ALA A 21 8.35 7.77 0.19
CA ALA A 21 8.60 8.61 -0.98
C ALA A 21 9.58 9.76 -0.66
N ARG A 22 9.40 10.41 0.49
CA ARG A 22 10.30 11.47 0.96
C ARG A 22 11.70 10.93 1.23
N GLU A 23 11.82 9.85 1.96
CA GLU A 23 13.11 9.24 2.30
C GLU A 23 13.86 8.77 1.05
N ALA A 24 13.17 8.13 0.11
CA ALA A 24 13.77 7.71 -1.16
C ALA A 24 14.28 8.91 -1.97
N MET A 25 13.50 9.99 -2.05
CA MET A 25 13.91 11.24 -2.71
C MET A 25 15.14 11.85 -2.03
N LEU A 26 15.20 11.90 -0.71
CA LEU A 26 16.36 12.40 0.05
C LEU A 26 17.64 11.57 -0.20
N ARG A 27 17.49 10.29 -0.55
CA ARG A 27 18.59 9.41 -0.95
C ARG A 27 18.97 9.53 -2.44
N GLY A 28 18.36 10.48 -3.15
CA GLY A 28 18.66 10.77 -4.56
C GLY A 28 17.89 9.93 -5.58
N ALA A 29 16.88 9.16 -5.16
CA ALA A 29 16.04 8.44 -6.09
C ALA A 29 15.09 9.37 -6.85
N GLN A 30 14.81 9.04 -8.12
CA GLN A 30 13.68 9.61 -8.85
C GLN A 30 12.40 8.89 -8.40
N VAL A 31 11.50 9.64 -7.76
CA VAL A 31 10.31 9.05 -7.14
C VAL A 31 9.05 9.52 -7.81
N THR A 32 8.20 8.58 -8.22
CA THR A 32 6.79 8.84 -8.60
C THR A 32 5.87 8.28 -7.51
N LEU A 33 5.10 9.14 -6.86
CA LEU A 33 4.12 8.74 -5.85
C LEU A 33 2.71 8.71 -6.43
N ILE A 34 2.20 7.52 -6.69
CA ILE A 34 0.81 7.29 -7.10
C ILE A 34 -0.06 7.27 -5.84
N SER A 35 -0.92 8.27 -5.67
CA SER A 35 -1.69 8.45 -4.44
C SER A 35 -3.17 8.66 -4.71
N GLY A 36 -4.00 7.90 -4.01
CA GLY A 36 -5.43 8.18 -3.89
C GLY A 36 -5.71 9.46 -3.09
N PRO A 37 -6.98 9.89 -2.95
CA PRO A 37 -7.35 11.12 -2.24
C PRO A 37 -6.86 11.11 -0.80
N VAL A 38 -6.10 12.14 -0.41
CA VAL A 38 -5.53 12.31 0.94
C VAL A 38 -5.54 13.79 1.32
N SER A 39 -5.46 14.06 2.63
CA SER A 39 -5.27 15.41 3.17
C SER A 39 -3.79 15.77 3.40
N LEU A 40 -2.86 14.92 2.94
CA LEU A 40 -1.42 15.15 3.09
C LEU A 40 -0.92 16.13 2.04
N ALA A 41 -0.03 17.02 2.43
CA ALA A 41 0.65 17.90 1.49
C ALA A 41 1.53 17.09 0.51
N PRO A 42 1.67 17.52 -0.75
CA PRO A 42 2.62 16.93 -1.68
C PRO A 42 4.03 16.91 -1.11
N VAL A 43 4.79 15.87 -1.46
CA VAL A 43 6.20 15.76 -1.04
C VAL A 43 7.06 16.56 -2.02
N PRO A 44 7.77 17.61 -1.56
CA PRO A 44 8.67 18.36 -2.45
C PRO A 44 9.71 17.45 -3.10
N GLY A 45 9.98 17.64 -4.38
CA GLY A 45 10.95 16.84 -5.14
C GLY A 45 10.44 15.46 -5.59
N VAL A 46 9.20 15.08 -5.28
CA VAL A 46 8.55 13.84 -5.71
C VAL A 46 7.53 14.13 -6.80
N ALA A 47 7.54 13.37 -7.89
CA ALA A 47 6.51 13.44 -8.91
C ALA A 47 5.20 12.85 -8.38
N MET A 48 4.19 13.71 -8.20
CA MET A 48 2.89 13.29 -7.67
C MET A 48 1.96 12.85 -8.81
N ARG A 49 1.41 11.65 -8.71
CA ARG A 49 0.40 11.11 -9.63
C ARG A 49 -0.90 10.85 -8.85
N PRO A 50 -1.82 11.82 -8.77
CA PRO A 50 -3.09 11.65 -8.10
C PRO A 50 -4.01 10.71 -8.88
N VAL A 51 -4.69 9.81 -8.17
CA VAL A 51 -5.66 8.85 -8.71
C VAL A 51 -6.88 8.78 -7.80
N THR A 52 -8.02 8.41 -8.34
CA THR A 52 -9.28 8.34 -7.57
C THR A 52 -9.74 6.90 -7.35
N THR A 53 -9.60 6.05 -8.36
CA THR A 53 -10.10 4.67 -8.34
C THR A 53 -8.95 3.65 -8.35
N ALA A 54 -9.28 2.40 -8.02
CA ALA A 54 -8.32 1.29 -8.17
C ALA A 54 -7.89 1.10 -9.63
N LYS A 55 -8.79 1.36 -10.59
CA LYS A 55 -8.50 1.32 -12.01
C LYS A 55 -7.49 2.39 -12.42
N ASP A 56 -7.70 3.64 -11.97
CA ASP A 56 -6.74 4.73 -12.24
C ASP A 56 -5.36 4.41 -11.65
N MET A 57 -5.32 3.80 -10.47
CA MET A 57 -4.08 3.37 -9.84
C MET A 57 -3.38 2.29 -10.65
N LEU A 58 -4.11 1.30 -11.16
CA LEU A 58 -3.55 0.28 -12.04
C LEU A 58 -3.00 0.89 -13.34
N GLU A 59 -3.74 1.80 -13.97
CA GLU A 59 -3.26 2.47 -15.20
C GLU A 59 -1.98 3.29 -14.93
N ALA A 60 -1.93 4.04 -13.82
CA ALA A 60 -0.73 4.77 -13.44
C ALA A 60 0.47 3.83 -13.19
N VAL A 61 0.24 2.65 -12.58
CA VAL A 61 1.28 1.63 -12.43
C VAL A 61 1.72 1.08 -13.80
N ARG A 62 0.78 0.81 -14.72
CA ARG A 62 1.09 0.34 -16.06
C ARG A 62 1.99 1.29 -16.83
N GLU A 63 1.71 2.58 -16.75
CA GLU A 63 2.48 3.62 -17.45
C GLU A 63 3.90 3.76 -16.88
N THR A 64 4.09 3.58 -15.57
CA THR A 64 5.38 3.81 -14.91
C THR A 64 6.25 2.56 -14.77
N LEU A 65 5.66 1.36 -14.74
CA LEU A 65 6.37 0.11 -14.46
C LEU A 65 7.58 -0.17 -15.37
N PRO A 66 7.53 0.10 -16.70
CA PRO A 66 8.65 -0.21 -17.59
C PRO A 66 9.97 0.47 -17.22
N GLU A 67 9.92 1.63 -16.54
CA GLU A 67 11.08 2.43 -16.14
C GLU A 67 11.32 2.37 -14.61
N THR A 68 10.58 1.50 -13.91
CA THR A 68 10.61 1.41 -12.44
C THR A 68 11.60 0.35 -11.98
N ASP A 69 12.59 0.73 -11.22
CA ASP A 69 13.53 -0.18 -10.57
C ASP A 69 12.96 -0.81 -9.29
N ILE A 70 12.20 -0.04 -8.52
CA ILE A 70 11.64 -0.44 -7.22
C ILE A 70 10.19 -0.03 -7.14
N LEU A 71 9.29 -0.99 -7.01
CA LEU A 71 7.87 -0.77 -6.74
C LEU A 71 7.55 -1.06 -5.28
N ILE A 72 7.06 -0.07 -4.56
CA ILE A 72 6.60 -0.24 -3.17
C ILE A 72 5.09 0.01 -3.10
N LYS A 73 4.30 -1.05 -2.92
CA LYS A 73 2.85 -0.96 -2.80
C LYS A 73 2.42 -0.87 -1.33
N ALA A 74 2.30 0.36 -0.83
CA ALA A 74 1.78 0.64 0.51
C ALA A 74 0.26 0.92 0.53
N ALA A 75 -0.38 1.11 -0.61
CA ALA A 75 -1.81 1.42 -0.69
C ALA A 75 -2.68 0.20 -0.37
N ALA A 76 -3.68 0.37 0.51
CA ALA A 76 -4.75 -0.58 0.75
C ALA A 76 -5.87 -0.36 -0.27
N VAL A 77 -5.82 -1.07 -1.38
CA VAL A 77 -6.87 -1.05 -2.42
C VAL A 77 -7.95 -2.04 -2.03
N ALA A 78 -9.22 -1.62 -2.08
CA ALA A 78 -10.35 -2.49 -1.78
C ALA A 78 -10.46 -3.62 -2.82
N ASP A 79 -10.72 -4.85 -2.37
CA ASP A 79 -10.85 -6.03 -3.23
C ASP A 79 -12.17 -6.06 -4.00
N TYR A 80 -13.16 -5.28 -3.57
CA TYR A 80 -14.49 -5.20 -4.16
C TYR A 80 -14.94 -3.76 -4.32
N ARG A 81 -15.74 -3.53 -5.37
CA ARG A 81 -16.42 -2.25 -5.64
C ARG A 81 -17.88 -2.49 -6.02
N PRO A 82 -18.77 -1.52 -5.83
CA PRO A 82 -20.13 -1.60 -6.38
C PRO A 82 -20.10 -1.74 -7.90
N VAL A 83 -20.95 -2.63 -8.44
CA VAL A 83 -21.11 -2.82 -9.90
C VAL A 83 -21.64 -1.55 -10.55
N THR A 84 -22.53 -0.82 -9.83
CA THR A 84 -23.10 0.44 -10.30
C THR A 84 -22.99 1.49 -9.22
N VAL A 85 -22.63 2.69 -9.62
CA VAL A 85 -22.66 3.90 -8.77
C VAL A 85 -23.84 4.75 -9.23
N ALA A 86 -24.74 5.08 -8.31
CA ALA A 86 -25.90 5.92 -8.64
C ALA A 86 -25.48 7.39 -8.77
N ASP A 87 -25.82 8.02 -9.89
CA ASP A 87 -25.58 9.46 -10.12
C ASP A 87 -26.42 10.35 -9.19
N GLN A 88 -27.52 9.81 -8.70
CA GLN A 88 -28.46 10.53 -7.84
C GLN A 88 -28.60 9.85 -6.48
N LYS A 89 -28.95 10.63 -5.47
CA LYS A 89 -29.26 10.14 -4.12
C LYS A 89 -30.32 9.03 -4.18
N ILE A 90 -29.97 7.83 -3.74
CA ILE A 90 -30.90 6.71 -3.60
C ILE A 90 -31.91 7.07 -2.49
N LYS A 91 -33.17 7.20 -2.85
CA LYS A 91 -34.26 7.44 -1.87
C LYS A 91 -34.48 6.15 -1.06
N LYS A 92 -34.75 6.33 0.24
CA LYS A 92 -35.14 5.24 1.13
C LYS A 92 -36.41 4.58 0.57
N LYS A 93 -36.39 3.27 0.43
CA LYS A 93 -37.54 2.42 0.13
C LYS A 93 -37.84 1.55 1.33
N ASP A 94 -39.09 1.07 1.45
CA ASP A 94 -39.39 0.05 2.45
C ASP A 94 -38.76 -1.28 2.08
N GLY A 95 -38.16 -1.98 3.06
CA GLY A 95 -37.46 -3.23 2.91
C GLY A 95 -35.94 -3.10 2.85
N ASP A 96 -35.28 -4.26 2.76
CA ASP A 96 -33.81 -4.36 2.72
C ASP A 96 -33.28 -3.96 1.34
N MET A 97 -32.09 -3.38 1.31
CA MET A 97 -31.39 -3.02 0.10
C MET A 97 -30.10 -3.83 -0.01
N SER A 98 -29.90 -4.50 -1.15
CA SER A 98 -28.63 -5.14 -1.49
C SER A 98 -27.85 -4.32 -2.51
N ILE A 99 -26.54 -4.28 -2.36
CA ILE A 99 -25.62 -3.64 -3.29
C ILE A 99 -24.77 -4.74 -3.92
N PRO A 100 -24.91 -5.04 -5.22
CA PRO A 100 -24.06 -6.00 -5.90
C PRO A 100 -22.64 -5.46 -5.98
N LEU A 101 -21.68 -6.31 -5.64
CA LEU A 101 -20.26 -6.00 -5.68
C LEU A 101 -19.57 -6.84 -6.75
N GLU A 102 -18.56 -6.26 -7.39
CA GLU A 102 -17.62 -6.96 -8.27
C GLU A 102 -16.19 -6.82 -7.74
N ARG A 103 -15.29 -7.71 -8.18
CA ARG A 103 -13.87 -7.63 -7.81
C ARG A 103 -13.20 -6.45 -8.49
N THR A 104 -12.33 -5.77 -7.76
CA THR A 104 -11.41 -4.78 -8.32
C THR A 104 -10.23 -5.47 -9.00
N ASP A 105 -9.52 -4.73 -9.86
CA ASP A 105 -8.31 -5.21 -10.50
C ASP A 105 -7.21 -5.49 -9.47
N ASP A 106 -6.56 -6.65 -9.58
CA ASP A 106 -5.43 -7.02 -8.73
C ASP A 106 -4.12 -6.41 -9.27
N ILE A 107 -3.74 -5.26 -8.73
CA ILE A 107 -2.54 -4.53 -9.15
C ILE A 107 -1.27 -5.38 -9.01
N LEU A 108 -1.08 -6.07 -7.87
CA LEU A 108 0.11 -6.91 -7.68
C LEU A 108 0.10 -8.14 -8.59
N GLY A 109 -1.06 -8.73 -8.84
CA GLY A 109 -1.18 -9.83 -9.80
C GLY A 109 -0.94 -9.38 -11.25
N TRP A 110 -1.23 -8.13 -11.57
CA TRP A 110 -0.85 -7.56 -12.86
C TRP A 110 0.66 -7.28 -12.93
N VAL A 111 1.25 -6.71 -11.89
CA VAL A 111 2.70 -6.45 -11.79
C VAL A 111 3.50 -7.75 -11.92
N GLU A 112 3.09 -8.81 -11.23
CA GLU A 112 3.71 -10.14 -11.33
C GLU A 112 3.87 -10.61 -12.79
N LYS A 113 2.80 -10.49 -13.57
CA LYS A 113 2.75 -10.93 -14.98
C LYS A 113 3.53 -10.03 -15.93
N ASN A 114 3.82 -8.80 -15.54
CA ASN A 114 4.41 -7.79 -16.40
C ASN A 114 5.74 -7.25 -15.86
N ARG A 115 6.29 -7.87 -14.79
CA ARG A 115 7.56 -7.41 -14.22
C ARG A 115 8.71 -7.70 -15.18
N HIS A 116 9.58 -6.71 -15.33
CA HIS A 116 10.83 -6.87 -16.08
C HIS A 116 11.98 -7.38 -15.17
N PRO A 117 13.07 -7.93 -15.75
CA PRO A 117 14.25 -8.30 -14.98
C PRO A 117 14.82 -7.09 -14.22
N GLY A 118 15.15 -7.29 -12.94
CA GLY A 118 15.70 -6.24 -12.08
C GLY A 118 14.66 -5.38 -11.33
N LEU A 119 13.35 -5.51 -11.61
CA LEU A 119 12.32 -4.88 -10.79
C LEU A 119 12.27 -5.51 -9.40
N PHE A 120 12.45 -4.71 -8.36
CA PHE A 120 12.22 -5.11 -6.97
C PHE A 120 10.81 -4.73 -6.54
N VAL A 121 10.04 -5.67 -5.99
CA VAL A 121 8.65 -5.43 -5.58
C VAL A 121 8.48 -5.65 -4.09
N CYS A 122 8.14 -4.58 -3.38
CA CYS A 122 7.80 -4.61 -1.96
C CYS A 122 6.30 -4.38 -1.75
N GLY A 123 5.64 -5.29 -1.05
CA GLY A 123 4.25 -5.15 -0.63
C GLY A 123 4.13 -4.78 0.84
N PHE A 124 2.96 -4.27 1.22
CA PHE A 124 2.58 -4.13 2.62
C PHE A 124 1.48 -5.13 2.97
N SER A 125 1.52 -5.67 4.18
CA SER A 125 0.44 -6.46 4.74
C SER A 125 0.04 -5.94 6.11
N MET A 126 -1.20 -6.20 6.48
CA MET A 126 -1.77 -5.89 7.76
C MET A 126 -2.47 -7.14 8.25
N GLU A 127 -1.94 -7.72 9.30
CA GLU A 127 -2.43 -8.99 9.84
C GLU A 127 -2.69 -8.84 11.33
N THR A 128 -3.76 -9.44 11.79
CA THR A 128 -4.12 -9.49 13.22
C THR A 128 -3.72 -10.80 13.85
N GLU A 129 -3.59 -11.87 13.06
CA GLU A 129 -3.24 -13.22 13.51
C GLU A 129 -2.30 -13.88 12.50
N ASN A 130 -1.41 -14.73 12.99
CA ASN A 130 -0.45 -15.49 12.16
C ASN A 130 0.28 -14.61 11.14
N MET A 131 0.68 -13.39 11.58
CA MET A 131 1.21 -12.35 10.72
C MET A 131 2.35 -12.84 9.81
N VAL A 132 3.29 -13.56 10.35
CA VAL A 132 4.46 -14.06 9.60
C VAL A 132 4.06 -15.08 8.56
N GLU A 133 3.22 -16.05 8.92
CA GLU A 133 2.77 -17.12 8.01
C GLU A 133 1.93 -16.55 6.86
N ASN A 134 0.94 -15.71 7.19
CA ASN A 134 0.07 -15.07 6.21
C ASN A 134 0.87 -14.17 5.26
N SER A 135 1.83 -13.40 5.79
CA SER A 135 2.68 -12.53 4.98
C SER A 135 3.65 -13.32 4.10
N ARG A 136 4.20 -14.45 4.57
CA ARG A 136 5.01 -15.36 3.75
C ARG A 136 4.19 -15.96 2.60
N ALA A 137 3.00 -16.49 2.90
CA ALA A 137 2.10 -17.02 1.88
C ALA A 137 1.76 -15.96 0.81
N LYS A 138 1.57 -14.70 1.22
CA LYS A 138 1.34 -13.58 0.31
C LYS A 138 2.58 -13.23 -0.51
N LEU A 139 3.77 -13.24 0.11
CA LEU A 139 5.05 -13.02 -0.57
C LEU A 139 5.24 -14.05 -1.70
N GLU A 140 5.03 -15.33 -1.40
CA GLU A 140 5.14 -16.41 -2.39
C GLU A 140 4.06 -16.29 -3.46
N LYS A 141 2.78 -16.18 -3.06
CA LYS A 141 1.63 -16.13 -3.97
C LYS A 141 1.70 -14.95 -4.95
N LYS A 142 2.26 -13.83 -4.57
CA LYS A 142 2.38 -12.60 -5.37
C LYS A 142 3.77 -12.38 -5.94
N HIS A 143 4.67 -13.34 -5.77
CA HIS A 143 6.07 -13.28 -6.20
C HIS A 143 6.75 -11.96 -5.82
N LEU A 144 6.55 -11.54 -4.56
CA LEU A 144 7.17 -10.33 -4.04
C LEU A 144 8.60 -10.61 -3.58
N ASP A 145 9.45 -9.60 -3.62
CA ASP A 145 10.82 -9.68 -3.10
C ASP A 145 10.85 -9.41 -1.59
N MET A 146 9.93 -8.55 -1.12
CA MET A 146 9.78 -8.21 0.29
C MET A 146 8.34 -7.88 0.66
N ILE A 147 7.97 -8.15 1.91
CA ILE A 147 6.74 -7.65 2.55
C ILE A 147 7.10 -6.91 3.83
N ALA A 148 6.55 -5.71 3.99
CA ALA A 148 6.49 -4.98 5.24
C ALA A 148 5.17 -5.29 5.94
N ALA A 149 5.21 -6.14 6.96
CA ALA A 149 4.05 -6.58 7.72
C ALA A 149 3.84 -5.69 8.96
N ASN A 150 2.69 -5.03 9.05
CA ASN A 150 2.30 -4.25 10.21
C ASN A 150 1.64 -5.12 11.27
N ASN A 151 2.13 -5.06 12.51
CA ASN A 151 1.49 -5.71 13.65
C ASN A 151 0.48 -4.75 14.29
N LEU A 152 -0.81 -5.07 14.19
CA LEU A 152 -1.89 -4.25 14.75
C LEU A 152 -2.19 -4.52 16.23
N LYS A 153 -1.64 -5.59 16.82
CA LYS A 153 -1.89 -5.95 18.23
C LYS A 153 -0.96 -5.23 19.21
N THR A 154 0.09 -4.57 18.72
CA THR A 154 1.04 -3.88 19.59
C THR A 154 0.49 -2.51 19.99
N GLU A 155 0.44 -2.25 21.29
CA GLU A 155 0.04 -0.95 21.83
C GLU A 155 1.00 0.14 21.32
N GLY A 156 0.45 1.26 20.85
CA GLY A 156 1.23 2.32 20.19
C GLY A 156 1.56 2.09 18.71
N ALA A 157 1.22 0.92 18.16
CA ALA A 157 1.32 0.65 16.72
C ALA A 157 -0.09 0.56 16.13
N GLY A 158 -0.33 1.21 15.00
CA GLY A 158 -1.61 1.06 14.32
C GLY A 158 -2.22 2.34 13.77
N PHE A 159 -3.56 2.40 13.84
CA PHE A 159 -4.34 3.47 13.23
C PHE A 159 -4.19 4.81 13.96
N GLY A 160 -3.88 5.87 13.21
CA GLY A 160 -3.90 7.24 13.73
C GLY A 160 -2.66 7.68 14.51
N VAL A 161 -1.72 6.79 14.82
CA VAL A 161 -0.49 7.10 15.56
C VAL A 161 0.70 7.39 14.62
N ALA A 162 1.67 8.14 15.12
CA ALA A 162 2.88 8.51 14.36
C ALA A 162 3.90 7.36 14.29
N THR A 163 3.77 6.36 15.16
CA THR A 163 4.65 5.20 15.30
C THR A 163 4.08 3.95 14.64
N ASN A 164 4.94 2.97 14.39
CA ASN A 164 4.57 1.68 13.84
C ASN A 164 5.52 0.58 14.31
N VAL A 165 5.03 -0.67 14.35
CA VAL A 165 5.85 -1.88 14.51
C VAL A 165 5.73 -2.66 13.20
N VAL A 166 6.85 -2.80 12.51
CA VAL A 166 6.91 -3.43 11.19
C VAL A 166 7.88 -4.59 11.22
N THR A 167 7.47 -5.70 10.63
CA THR A 167 8.33 -6.85 10.36
C THR A 167 8.60 -6.91 8.87
N LEU A 168 9.87 -6.82 8.47
CA LEU A 168 10.30 -6.99 7.09
C LEU A 168 10.53 -8.48 6.82
N ILE A 169 9.83 -9.03 5.83
CA ILE A 169 9.85 -10.45 5.48
C ILE A 169 10.34 -10.57 4.03
N THR A 170 11.35 -11.39 3.83
CA THR A 170 11.92 -11.74 2.53
C THR A 170 11.99 -13.25 2.39
N LYS A 171 12.43 -13.75 1.25
CA LYS A 171 12.70 -15.18 1.05
C LYS A 171 13.80 -15.69 2.00
N ASP A 172 14.78 -14.84 2.31
CA ASP A 172 15.98 -15.22 3.06
C ASP A 172 15.80 -15.11 4.59
N GLY A 173 14.81 -14.36 5.05
CA GLY A 173 14.63 -14.19 6.49
C GLY A 173 13.58 -13.16 6.90
N ILE A 174 13.60 -12.89 8.18
CA ILE A 174 12.69 -11.96 8.87
C ILE A 174 13.53 -10.98 9.67
N LYS A 175 13.17 -9.69 9.61
CA LYS A 175 13.75 -8.63 10.41
C LYS A 175 12.64 -7.86 11.11
N GLU A 176 12.56 -7.98 12.41
CA GLU A 176 11.62 -7.23 13.23
C GLU A 176 12.20 -5.85 13.53
N LEU A 177 11.42 -4.81 13.26
CA LEU A 177 11.76 -3.44 13.63
C LEU A 177 11.08 -3.12 14.97
N PRO A 178 11.76 -2.42 15.88
CA PRO A 178 11.14 -1.96 17.12
C PRO A 178 10.04 -0.94 16.83
N LEU A 179 9.30 -0.54 17.85
CA LEU A 179 8.36 0.58 17.76
C LEU A 179 9.15 1.85 17.40
N MET A 180 8.87 2.44 16.25
CA MET A 180 9.58 3.62 15.75
C MET A 180 8.67 4.50 14.89
N GLY A 181 9.14 5.71 14.59
CA GLY A 181 8.44 6.64 13.71
C GLY A 181 8.36 6.14 12.26
N LYS A 182 7.34 6.62 11.51
CA LYS A 182 7.14 6.22 10.12
C LYS A 182 8.30 6.59 9.20
N ASP A 183 9.02 7.65 9.51
CA ASP A 183 10.22 8.06 8.78
C ASP A 183 11.40 7.10 9.05
N GLU A 184 11.55 6.65 10.29
CA GLU A 184 12.56 5.65 10.65
C GLU A 184 12.24 4.29 10.01
N VAL A 185 10.95 3.89 9.99
CA VAL A 185 10.50 2.69 9.25
C VAL A 185 10.84 2.82 7.77
N ALA A 186 10.62 3.99 7.17
CA ALA A 186 10.96 4.23 5.77
C ALA A 186 12.47 4.07 5.51
N GLY A 187 13.31 4.62 6.40
CA GLY A 187 14.76 4.45 6.35
C GLY A 187 15.17 2.98 6.39
N CYS A 188 14.74 2.24 7.42
CA CYS A 188 15.05 0.81 7.58
C CYS A 188 14.57 -0.04 6.39
N LEU A 189 13.39 0.28 5.84
CA LEU A 189 12.84 -0.42 4.68
C LEU A 189 13.71 -0.20 3.44
N LEU A 190 14.12 1.03 3.18
CA LEU A 190 14.97 1.36 2.02
C LEU A 190 16.38 0.81 2.17
N ASP A 191 16.94 0.76 3.39
CA ASP A 191 18.22 0.10 3.68
C ASP A 191 18.15 -1.39 3.34
N GLU A 192 17.05 -2.05 3.71
CA GLU A 192 16.85 -3.46 3.46
C GLU A 192 16.67 -3.76 1.95
N ILE A 193 16.01 -2.87 1.20
CA ILE A 193 15.91 -2.95 -0.26
C ILE A 193 17.30 -2.76 -0.89
N ALA A 194 18.05 -1.74 -0.48
CA ALA A 194 19.36 -1.43 -1.04
C ALA A 194 20.38 -2.56 -0.81
N ALA A 195 20.30 -3.28 0.32
CA ALA A 195 21.16 -4.42 0.61
C ALA A 195 20.90 -5.66 -0.27
N ARG A 196 19.79 -5.70 -1.02
CA ARG A 196 19.35 -6.83 -1.85
C ARG A 196 19.38 -6.54 -3.36
N ARG A 197 19.71 -5.36 -3.72
CA ARG A 197 19.93 -4.91 -5.10
C ARG A 197 21.40 -4.68 -5.39
#